data_42139ccd4420ad1bba71b496641a7326
#
_entry.id   42139ccd4420ad1bba71b496641a7326
#
_cell.length_a   1.000
_cell.length_b   1.000
_cell.length_c   1.000
_cell.angle_alpha   90.00
_cell.angle_beta   90.00
_cell.angle_gamma   90.00
#
_symmetry.space_group_name_H-M   'P 1'
#
loop_
_entity.id
_entity.type
_entity.pdbx_description
1 polymer ?
#
loop_
_entity_poly.entity_id
_entity_poly.type
_entity_poly.pdbx_seq_one_letter_code
_entity_poly.pdbx_strand_id
1 'polypeptide(L)'
;MSEFEKCLGIVFGAEGGYVNDPVDRGGPTNMGITAGTLKTAFERGLVGHHNVKILTRGEAAKIYEVLYWGPSKASQMPWPLDLLHFDAAVHLGVGGAGRVLQSALNRILGDGAVTVDGSVGPKTLAALKPCLTKPENVRAVCLTLLDVRKAYFLRIVERDEKQRKFLFPSL
;
A
#
# COMPACT_ATOMS: atom_id res chain seq x y z
N MET A 1 3.74 15.98 -14.00
CA MET A 1 3.66 15.17 -12.77
C MET A 1 2.96 13.88 -13.14
N SER A 2 3.61 12.74 -13.00
CA SER A 2 3.00 11.42 -13.24
C SER A 2 2.00 11.07 -12.13
N GLU A 3 1.11 10.08 -12.37
CA GLU A 3 0.19 9.60 -11.33
C GLU A 3 0.97 9.06 -10.12
N PHE A 4 2.10 8.38 -10.35
CA PHE A 4 2.98 7.93 -9.28
C PHE A 4 3.48 9.11 -8.42
N GLU A 5 4.01 10.17 -9.04
CA GLU A 5 4.51 11.35 -8.30
C GLU A 5 3.42 12.03 -7.49
N LYS A 6 2.20 12.09 -8.03
CA LYS A 6 1.03 12.63 -7.34
C LYS A 6 0.68 11.79 -6.10
N CYS A 7 0.56 10.47 -6.25
CA CYS A 7 0.29 9.56 -5.16
C CYS A 7 1.41 9.56 -4.10
N LEU A 8 2.68 9.55 -4.55
CA LEU A 8 3.83 9.58 -3.68
C LEU A 8 3.91 10.88 -2.86
N GLY A 9 3.54 12.03 -3.47
CA GLY A 9 3.48 13.31 -2.77
C GLY A 9 2.52 13.28 -1.57
N ILE A 10 1.39 12.59 -1.71
CA ILE A 10 0.40 12.42 -0.64
C ILE A 10 0.93 11.45 0.42
N VAL A 11 1.48 10.30 0.01
CA VAL A 11 2.08 9.32 0.93
C VAL A 11 3.22 9.96 1.73
N PHE A 12 4.14 10.70 1.09
CA PHE A 12 5.20 11.43 1.80
C PHE A 12 4.70 12.54 2.71
N GLY A 13 3.55 13.15 2.41
CA GLY A 13 2.94 14.16 3.29
C GLY A 13 2.37 13.56 4.56
N ALA A 14 1.93 12.32 4.50
CA ALA A 14 1.44 11.56 5.65
C ALA A 14 2.57 10.92 6.47
N GLU A 15 3.73 10.63 5.85
CA GLU A 15 4.87 10.00 6.49
C GLU A 15 5.81 11.06 7.08
N GLY A 16 6.16 10.92 8.36
CA GLY A 16 7.13 11.77 9.07
C GLY A 16 8.56 11.59 8.57
N GLY A 17 9.49 12.41 9.09
CA GLY A 17 10.93 12.24 8.90
C GLY A 17 11.50 11.01 9.60
N TYR A 18 12.79 11.05 9.95
CA TYR A 18 13.44 9.97 10.68
C TYR A 18 12.80 9.75 12.06
N VAL A 19 12.36 8.52 12.31
CA VAL A 19 11.81 8.05 13.59
C VAL A 19 12.56 6.79 14.01
N ASN A 20 12.91 6.72 15.31
CA ASN A 20 13.48 5.54 15.93
C ASN A 20 12.73 5.27 17.25
N ASP A 21 11.55 4.64 17.14
CA ASP A 21 10.76 4.23 18.29
C ASP A 21 11.21 2.82 18.73
N PRO A 22 11.75 2.64 19.96
CA PRO A 22 12.16 1.32 20.47
C PRO A 22 11.03 0.30 20.57
N VAL A 23 9.77 0.75 20.55
CA VAL A 23 8.57 -0.10 20.59
C VAL A 23 8.13 -0.54 19.20
N ASP A 24 8.63 0.12 18.15
CA ASP A 24 8.31 -0.24 16.76
C ASP A 24 9.12 -1.49 16.34
N ARG A 25 8.40 -2.57 16.02
CA ARG A 25 9.01 -3.81 15.51
C ARG A 25 9.72 -3.63 14.15
N GLY A 26 9.37 -2.58 13.40
CA GLY A 26 10.00 -2.22 12.13
C GLY A 26 11.38 -1.57 12.30
N GLY A 27 11.74 -1.16 13.54
CA GLY A 27 12.99 -0.45 13.83
C GLY A 27 13.01 0.97 13.26
N PRO A 28 14.21 1.56 13.09
CA PRO A 28 14.35 2.92 12.56
C PRO A 28 13.69 3.06 11.20
N THR A 29 12.94 4.16 11.01
CA THR A 29 12.28 4.52 9.75
C THR A 29 12.65 5.93 9.32
N ASN A 30 12.60 6.19 8.03
CA ASN A 30 12.71 7.53 7.46
C ASN A 30 11.83 7.60 6.22
N MET A 31 10.96 8.60 6.15
CA MET A 31 9.98 8.75 5.08
C MET A 31 9.16 7.44 4.85
N GLY A 32 8.76 6.76 5.96
CA GLY A 32 8.04 5.49 5.91
C GLY A 32 8.86 4.26 5.49
N ILE A 33 10.14 4.42 5.12
CA ILE A 33 11.04 3.32 4.76
C ILE A 33 11.71 2.78 6.02
N THR A 34 11.43 1.51 6.37
CA THR A 34 12.08 0.83 7.49
C THR A 34 13.51 0.41 7.14
N ALA A 35 14.34 0.18 8.16
CA ALA A 35 15.69 -0.36 7.97
C ALA A 35 15.68 -1.68 7.18
N GLY A 36 14.68 -2.55 7.39
CA GLY A 36 14.53 -3.80 6.65
C GLY A 36 14.22 -3.57 5.17
N THR A 37 13.32 -2.65 4.86
CA THR A 37 12.99 -2.27 3.47
C THR A 37 14.19 -1.68 2.77
N LEU A 38 14.93 -0.77 3.44
CA LEU A 38 16.12 -0.17 2.87
C LEU A 38 17.24 -1.21 2.62
N LYS A 39 17.42 -2.17 3.53
CA LYS A 39 18.34 -3.29 3.32
C LYS A 39 17.99 -4.10 2.08
N THR A 40 16.71 -4.43 1.91
CA THR A 40 16.21 -5.12 0.69
C THR A 40 16.47 -4.30 -0.57
N ALA A 41 16.27 -2.99 -0.53
CA ALA A 41 16.55 -2.10 -1.65
C ALA A 41 18.05 -2.05 -1.99
N PHE A 42 18.91 -2.01 -0.99
CA PHE A 42 20.36 -2.06 -1.15
C PHE A 42 20.82 -3.41 -1.78
N GLU A 43 20.32 -4.53 -1.26
CA GLU A 43 20.62 -5.87 -1.80
C GLU A 43 20.17 -6.03 -3.26
N ARG A 44 19.13 -5.31 -3.68
CA ARG A 44 18.65 -5.25 -5.08
C ARG A 44 19.37 -4.21 -5.94
N GLY A 45 20.32 -3.48 -5.40
CA GLY A 45 21.05 -2.44 -6.13
C GLY A 45 20.21 -1.19 -6.46
N LEU A 46 19.11 -0.95 -5.74
CA LEU A 46 18.28 0.23 -5.94
C LEU A 46 18.89 1.49 -5.33
N VAL A 47 19.65 1.33 -4.25
CA VAL A 47 20.33 2.39 -3.50
C VAL A 47 21.75 1.97 -3.15
N GLY A 48 22.61 2.96 -2.87
CA GLY A 48 24.04 2.72 -2.59
C GLY A 48 24.39 2.41 -1.13
N HIS A 49 23.41 2.46 -0.22
CA HIS A 49 23.61 2.26 1.23
C HIS A 49 22.37 1.69 1.90
N HIS A 50 22.53 1.24 3.15
CA HIS A 50 21.42 0.74 3.99
C HIS A 50 21.29 1.51 5.31
N ASN A 51 21.75 2.76 5.36
CA ASN A 51 21.59 3.64 6.51
C ASN A 51 20.36 4.54 6.35
N VAL A 52 19.32 4.25 7.13
CA VAL A 52 18.03 4.95 7.06
C VAL A 52 18.14 6.45 7.35
N LYS A 53 19.10 6.87 8.20
CA LYS A 53 19.26 8.28 8.59
C LYS A 53 19.63 9.19 7.42
N ILE A 54 20.38 8.68 6.46
CA ILE A 54 20.87 9.46 5.31
C ILE A 54 20.08 9.20 4.03
N LEU A 55 18.97 8.45 4.13
CA LEU A 55 18.08 8.17 3.00
C LEU A 55 17.57 9.49 2.40
N THR A 56 17.81 9.68 1.12
CA THR A 56 17.34 10.84 0.39
C THR A 56 15.92 10.63 -0.13
N ARG A 57 15.21 11.75 -0.40
CA ARG A 57 13.86 11.70 -0.99
C ARG A 57 13.83 11.00 -2.36
N GLY A 58 14.88 11.19 -3.16
CA GLY A 58 14.99 10.53 -4.46
C GLY A 58 15.16 9.02 -4.35
N GLU A 59 15.97 8.55 -3.40
CA GLU A 59 16.14 7.12 -3.13
C GLU A 59 14.85 6.51 -2.57
N ALA A 60 14.17 7.20 -1.64
CA ALA A 60 12.88 6.77 -1.13
C ALA A 60 11.85 6.65 -2.27
N ALA A 61 11.75 7.64 -3.15
CA ALA A 61 10.85 7.60 -4.31
C ALA A 61 11.12 6.37 -5.20
N LYS A 62 12.39 6.08 -5.51
CA LYS A 62 12.78 4.88 -6.28
C LYS A 62 12.39 3.58 -5.58
N ILE A 63 12.56 3.52 -4.25
CA ILE A 63 12.16 2.36 -3.45
C ILE A 63 10.64 2.16 -3.52
N TYR A 64 9.86 3.22 -3.34
CA TYR A 64 8.40 3.17 -3.42
C TYR A 64 7.91 2.73 -4.79
N GLU A 65 8.51 3.25 -5.86
CA GLU A 65 8.15 2.89 -7.23
C GLU A 65 8.41 1.39 -7.51
N VAL A 66 9.62 0.92 -7.18
CA VAL A 66 10.07 -0.43 -7.56
C VAL A 66 9.53 -1.51 -6.63
N LEU A 67 9.36 -1.24 -5.33
CA LEU A 67 8.93 -2.27 -4.37
C LEU A 67 7.42 -2.27 -4.13
N TYR A 68 6.71 -1.17 -4.41
CA TYR A 68 5.28 -1.07 -4.08
C TYR A 68 4.42 -0.67 -5.28
N TRP A 69 4.67 0.49 -5.93
CA TRP A 69 3.83 0.99 -7.02
C TRP A 69 3.74 0.03 -8.20
N GLY A 70 4.86 -0.35 -8.77
CA GLY A 70 4.91 -1.26 -9.91
C GLY A 70 4.32 -2.64 -9.61
N PRO A 71 4.78 -3.34 -8.57
CA PRO A 71 4.28 -4.66 -8.21
C PRO A 71 2.81 -4.70 -7.80
N SER A 72 2.27 -3.65 -7.17
CA SER A 72 0.85 -3.56 -6.80
C SER A 72 -0.08 -3.38 -8.00
N LYS A 73 0.44 -2.98 -9.18
CA LYS A 73 -0.36 -2.62 -10.36
C LYS A 73 -1.24 -1.38 -10.17
N ALA A 74 -0.91 -0.50 -9.22
CA ALA A 74 -1.65 0.73 -8.97
C ALA A 74 -1.75 1.61 -10.22
N SER A 75 -0.71 1.63 -11.07
CA SER A 75 -0.71 2.34 -12.36
C SER A 75 -1.81 1.93 -13.36
N GLN A 76 -2.49 0.82 -13.11
CA GLN A 76 -3.61 0.34 -13.95
C GLN A 76 -4.98 0.70 -13.36
N MET A 77 -5.00 1.51 -12.31
CA MET A 77 -6.22 1.94 -11.62
C MET A 77 -6.43 3.44 -11.80
N PRO A 78 -7.69 3.91 -11.92
CA PRO A 78 -7.96 5.33 -12.00
C PRO A 78 -7.87 5.99 -10.63
N TRP A 79 -7.62 7.29 -10.61
CA TRP A 79 -7.73 8.13 -9.42
C TRP A 79 -9.16 8.10 -8.84
N PRO A 80 -9.35 8.00 -7.50
CA PRO A 80 -8.33 7.90 -6.44
C PRO A 80 -8.03 6.45 -6.01
N LEU A 81 -8.46 5.43 -6.76
CA LEU A 81 -8.25 4.02 -6.41
C LEU A 81 -6.77 3.64 -6.45
N ASP A 82 -6.01 4.20 -7.39
CA ASP A 82 -4.55 4.04 -7.49
C ASP A 82 -3.84 4.48 -6.21
N LEU A 83 -4.18 5.65 -5.67
CA LEU A 83 -3.65 6.14 -4.40
C LEU A 83 -4.00 5.20 -3.24
N LEU A 84 -5.27 4.84 -3.09
CA LEU A 84 -5.73 4.01 -1.98
C LEU A 84 -5.09 2.62 -2.00
N HIS A 85 -4.91 2.05 -3.19
CA HIS A 85 -4.30 0.74 -3.37
C HIS A 85 -2.78 0.79 -3.16
N PHE A 86 -2.12 1.85 -3.65
CA PHE A 86 -0.69 2.08 -3.41
C PHE A 86 -0.40 2.30 -1.93
N ASP A 87 -1.16 3.14 -1.24
CA ASP A 87 -1.04 3.36 0.20
C ASP A 87 -1.27 2.05 0.99
N ALA A 88 -2.25 1.24 0.58
CA ALA A 88 -2.42 -0.09 1.15
C ALA A 88 -1.20 -0.99 0.91
N ALA A 89 -0.54 -0.91 -0.25
CA ALA A 89 0.66 -1.69 -0.54
C ALA A 89 1.85 -1.26 0.31
N VAL A 90 1.98 0.02 0.60
CA VAL A 90 3.02 0.55 1.51
C VAL A 90 2.84 -0.01 2.93
N HIS A 91 1.61 0.00 3.46
CA HIS A 91 1.33 -0.38 4.84
C HIS A 91 1.18 -1.89 5.08
N LEU A 92 0.61 -2.63 4.11
CA LEU A 92 0.27 -4.06 4.24
C LEU A 92 1.18 -4.96 3.41
N GLY A 93 2.12 -4.36 2.67
CA GLY A 93 2.83 -5.03 1.60
C GLY A 93 1.96 -5.27 0.36
N VAL A 94 2.60 -5.52 -0.78
CA VAL A 94 1.91 -5.72 -2.08
C VAL A 94 0.87 -6.85 -2.02
N GLY A 95 1.22 -7.97 -1.40
CA GLY A 95 0.28 -9.09 -1.24
C GLY A 95 -0.90 -8.77 -0.32
N GLY A 96 -0.68 -7.99 0.75
CA GLY A 96 -1.73 -7.52 1.65
C GLY A 96 -2.72 -6.60 0.92
N ALA A 97 -2.22 -5.63 0.16
CA ALA A 97 -3.05 -4.75 -0.67
C ALA A 97 -3.84 -5.55 -1.71
N GLY A 98 -3.20 -6.54 -2.35
CA GLY A 98 -3.87 -7.43 -3.29
C GLY A 98 -5.05 -8.17 -2.66
N ARG A 99 -4.88 -8.74 -1.46
CA ARG A 99 -5.98 -9.39 -0.73
C ARG A 99 -7.11 -8.45 -0.36
N VAL A 100 -6.78 -7.21 0.04
CA VAL A 100 -7.79 -6.18 0.32
C VAL A 100 -8.60 -5.86 -0.92
N LEU A 101 -7.96 -5.63 -2.08
CA LEU A 101 -8.62 -5.37 -3.34
C LEU A 101 -9.50 -6.55 -3.78
N GLN A 102 -8.97 -7.76 -3.76
CA GLN A 102 -9.71 -8.99 -4.14
C GLN A 102 -10.91 -9.23 -3.24
N SER A 103 -10.77 -9.01 -1.93
CA SER A 103 -11.89 -9.09 -0.99
C SER A 103 -12.95 -8.00 -1.24
N ALA A 104 -12.53 -6.78 -1.62
CA ALA A 104 -13.46 -5.72 -1.99
C ALA A 104 -14.22 -6.08 -3.28
N LEU A 105 -13.54 -6.65 -4.28
CA LEU A 105 -14.18 -7.13 -5.50
C LEU A 105 -15.20 -8.24 -5.23
N ASN A 106 -14.89 -9.21 -4.36
CA ASN A 106 -15.83 -10.25 -3.99
C ASN A 106 -17.08 -9.69 -3.27
N ARG A 107 -16.94 -8.63 -2.47
CA ARG A 107 -18.10 -7.95 -1.87
C ARG A 107 -18.99 -7.25 -2.91
N ILE A 108 -18.40 -6.74 -3.99
CA ILE A 108 -19.11 -6.00 -5.05
C ILE A 108 -19.75 -6.95 -6.07
N LEU A 109 -18.99 -7.98 -6.48
CA LEU A 109 -19.36 -8.87 -7.59
C LEU A 109 -20.02 -10.18 -7.14
N GLY A 110 -19.93 -10.50 -5.85
CA GLY A 110 -20.37 -11.76 -5.26
C GLY A 110 -19.18 -12.64 -4.84
N ASP A 111 -19.40 -13.48 -3.85
CA ASP A 111 -18.38 -14.36 -3.29
C ASP A 111 -17.78 -15.28 -4.34
N GLY A 112 -16.44 -15.35 -4.36
CA GLY A 112 -15.70 -16.21 -5.29
C GLY A 112 -15.50 -15.61 -6.69
N ALA A 113 -15.92 -14.37 -6.95
CA ALA A 113 -15.67 -13.70 -8.24
C ALA A 113 -14.18 -13.61 -8.58
N VAL A 114 -13.32 -13.45 -7.57
CA VAL A 114 -11.86 -13.56 -7.69
C VAL A 114 -11.28 -14.36 -6.52
N THR A 115 -10.18 -15.08 -6.77
CA THR A 115 -9.41 -15.74 -5.71
C THR A 115 -8.67 -14.71 -4.87
N VAL A 116 -8.76 -14.81 -3.53
CA VAL A 116 -8.09 -13.92 -2.59
C VAL A 116 -6.69 -14.47 -2.27
N ASP A 117 -5.79 -14.42 -3.24
CA ASP A 117 -4.40 -14.91 -3.13
C ASP A 117 -3.36 -13.80 -2.87
N GLY A 118 -3.77 -12.53 -3.04
CA GLY A 118 -2.91 -11.35 -2.90
C GLY A 118 -2.14 -10.97 -4.15
N SER A 119 -2.32 -11.70 -5.25
CA SER A 119 -1.69 -11.41 -6.54
C SER A 119 -2.64 -10.64 -7.45
N VAL A 120 -2.36 -9.37 -7.72
CA VAL A 120 -3.13 -8.55 -8.66
C VAL A 120 -2.68 -8.87 -10.08
N GLY A 121 -3.17 -10.00 -10.58
CA GLY A 121 -2.89 -10.50 -11.92
C GLY A 121 -4.01 -10.20 -12.92
N PRO A 122 -3.91 -10.74 -14.17
CA PRO A 122 -4.88 -10.51 -15.23
C PRO A 122 -6.34 -10.80 -14.83
N LYS A 123 -6.58 -11.85 -14.04
CA LYS A 123 -7.93 -12.22 -13.57
C LYS A 123 -8.51 -11.16 -12.64
N THR A 124 -7.73 -10.67 -11.67
CA THR A 124 -8.16 -9.60 -10.76
C THR A 124 -8.44 -8.31 -11.52
N LEU A 125 -7.55 -7.93 -12.45
CA LEU A 125 -7.71 -6.72 -13.27
C LEU A 125 -8.90 -6.83 -14.23
N ALA A 126 -9.16 -8.00 -14.81
CA ALA A 126 -10.33 -8.23 -15.64
C ALA A 126 -11.64 -8.09 -14.85
N ALA A 127 -11.69 -8.60 -13.61
CA ALA A 127 -12.84 -8.44 -12.71
C ALA A 127 -13.02 -6.99 -12.24
N LEU A 128 -11.93 -6.23 -12.05
CA LEU A 128 -11.97 -4.82 -11.65
C LEU A 128 -12.48 -3.92 -12.78
N LYS A 129 -12.10 -4.18 -14.02
CA LYS A 129 -12.37 -3.31 -15.18
C LYS A 129 -13.85 -2.88 -15.32
N PRO A 130 -14.86 -3.76 -15.26
CA PRO A 130 -16.27 -3.34 -15.34
C PRO A 130 -16.71 -2.47 -14.15
N CYS A 131 -16.05 -2.56 -12.99
CA CYS A 131 -16.31 -1.73 -11.82
C CYS A 131 -15.73 -0.30 -11.95
N LEU A 132 -15.02 0.02 -13.02
CA LEU A 132 -14.36 1.31 -13.23
C LEU A 132 -14.99 2.14 -14.36
N THR A 133 -16.13 1.71 -14.92
CA THR A 133 -16.73 2.32 -16.12
C THR A 133 -17.37 3.67 -15.88
N LYS A 134 -17.73 3.98 -14.62
CA LYS A 134 -18.37 5.23 -14.21
C LYS A 134 -17.79 5.74 -12.90
N PRO A 135 -17.75 7.07 -12.68
CA PRO A 135 -17.19 7.67 -11.46
C PRO A 135 -17.83 7.13 -10.17
N GLU A 136 -19.16 6.92 -10.17
CA GLU A 136 -19.89 6.37 -9.02
C GLU A 136 -19.46 4.94 -8.70
N ASN A 137 -19.12 4.13 -9.70
CA ASN A 137 -18.64 2.77 -9.52
C ASN A 137 -17.20 2.79 -8.94
N VAL A 138 -16.33 3.67 -9.45
CA VAL A 138 -14.98 3.88 -8.88
C VAL A 138 -15.09 4.27 -7.41
N ARG A 139 -16.00 5.20 -7.07
CA ARG A 139 -16.26 5.59 -5.67
C ARG A 139 -16.70 4.39 -4.83
N ALA A 140 -17.61 3.56 -5.34
CA ALA A 140 -18.07 2.37 -4.64
C ALA A 140 -16.93 1.38 -4.36
N VAL A 141 -16.03 1.16 -5.34
CA VAL A 141 -14.83 0.33 -5.15
C VAL A 141 -13.94 0.92 -4.06
N CYS A 142 -13.67 2.23 -4.10
CA CYS A 142 -12.84 2.91 -3.10
C CYS A 142 -13.40 2.77 -1.68
N LEU A 143 -14.70 3.02 -1.49
CA LEU A 143 -15.35 2.90 -0.18
C LEU A 143 -15.32 1.45 0.33
N THR A 144 -15.61 0.47 -0.54
CA THR A 144 -15.55 -0.94 -0.17
C THR A 144 -14.13 -1.38 0.17
N LEU A 145 -13.12 -0.88 -0.56
CA LEU A 145 -11.71 -1.15 -0.28
C LEU A 145 -11.31 -0.60 1.11
N LEU A 146 -11.73 0.61 1.44
CA LEU A 146 -11.46 1.22 2.76
C LEU A 146 -12.12 0.43 3.89
N ASP A 147 -13.38 -0.03 3.71
CA ASP A 147 -14.08 -0.85 4.69
C ASP A 147 -13.39 -2.21 4.92
N VAL A 148 -12.96 -2.86 3.83
CA VAL A 148 -12.20 -4.12 3.90
C VAL A 148 -10.86 -3.91 4.60
N ARG A 149 -10.16 -2.83 4.26
CA ARG A 149 -8.88 -2.46 4.90
C ARG A 149 -9.05 -2.22 6.39
N LYS A 150 -10.08 -1.47 6.78
CA LYS A 150 -10.41 -1.24 8.20
C LYS A 150 -10.64 -2.55 8.94
N ALA A 151 -11.46 -3.45 8.37
CA ALA A 151 -11.71 -4.76 8.96
C ALA A 151 -10.41 -5.61 9.09
N TYR A 152 -9.51 -5.50 8.12
CA TYR A 152 -8.21 -6.17 8.15
C TYR A 152 -7.35 -5.68 9.31
N PHE A 153 -7.23 -4.36 9.51
CA PHE A 153 -6.49 -3.78 10.62
C PHE A 153 -7.10 -4.13 11.98
N LEU A 154 -8.43 -4.10 12.11
CA LEU A 154 -9.10 -4.48 13.35
C LEU A 154 -8.75 -5.91 13.77
N ARG A 155 -8.71 -6.86 12.82
CA ARG A 155 -8.29 -8.25 13.09
C ARG A 155 -6.83 -8.36 13.54
N ILE A 156 -5.95 -7.51 13.04
CA ILE A 156 -4.54 -7.46 13.49
C ILE A 156 -4.49 -7.00 14.95
N VAL A 157 -5.24 -5.96 15.30
CA VAL A 157 -5.29 -5.41 16.65
C VAL A 157 -5.93 -6.38 17.64
N GLU A 158 -6.98 -7.10 17.25
CA GLU A 158 -7.60 -8.15 18.08
C GLU A 158 -6.60 -9.27 18.44
N ARG A 159 -5.63 -9.54 17.54
CA ARG A 159 -4.59 -10.54 17.77
C ARG A 159 -3.38 -9.99 18.55
N ASP A 160 -3.13 -8.71 18.46
CA ASP A 160 -2.01 -8.03 19.13
C ASP A 160 -2.38 -6.55 19.41
N GLU A 161 -2.86 -6.29 20.62
CA GLU A 161 -3.31 -4.96 21.05
C GLU A 161 -2.22 -3.88 20.95
N LYS A 162 -0.93 -4.27 20.99
CA LYS A 162 0.19 -3.35 20.76
C LYS A 162 0.21 -2.74 19.38
N GLN A 163 -0.49 -3.36 18.41
CA GLN A 163 -0.64 -2.84 17.05
C GLN A 163 -1.73 -1.76 16.93
N ARG A 164 -2.45 -1.47 18.02
CA ARG A 164 -3.54 -0.47 18.02
C ARG A 164 -3.08 0.94 17.62
N LYS A 165 -1.86 1.31 17.94
CA LYS A 165 -1.28 2.61 17.56
C LYS A 165 -1.10 2.78 16.03
N PHE A 166 -1.11 1.68 15.27
CA PHE A 166 -1.02 1.68 13.81
C PHE A 166 -2.37 1.54 13.10
N LEU A 167 -3.48 1.52 13.86
CA LEU A 167 -4.85 1.42 13.31
C LEU A 167 -5.20 2.60 12.39
N PHE A 168 -4.62 3.75 12.67
CA PHE A 168 -4.83 4.99 11.93
C PHE A 168 -3.47 5.68 11.72
N PRO A 169 -2.58 5.13 10.88
CA PRO A 169 -1.48 5.93 10.41
C PRO A 169 -2.10 7.01 9.53
N SER A 170 -2.19 8.20 10.08
CA SER A 170 -2.51 9.49 9.44
C SER A 170 -3.38 9.42 8.17
N LEU A 171 -4.71 9.55 8.32
CA LEU A 171 -5.52 10.22 7.31
C LEU A 171 -5.58 11.70 7.65
#